data_e24bb722b323c2c2a9eb0bc416a81864
#
_entry.id   e24bb722b323c2c2a9eb0bc416a81864
#
_cell.length_a   1.000
_cell.length_b   1.000
_cell.length_c   1.000
_cell.angle_alpha   90.00
_cell.angle_beta   90.00
_cell.angle_gamma   90.00
#
_symmetry.space_group_name_H-M   'P 1'
#
loop_
_entity.id
_entity.type
_entity.pdbx_description
1 polymer ?
#
loop_
_entity_poly.entity_id
_entity_poly.type
_entity_poly.pdbx_seq_one_letter_code
_entity_poly.pdbx_strand_id
1 'polypeptide(L)'
;MKKIEEVCERAQYALWNRFWDNEKEVFVNHYPVKEEESWIYWWHAHALDALLDGFVRTKETYYLERFEAEYEGAFRENGGTFLHNWYDDMEWMTLALIRAFDITGEKRYIEQAVYIWNDIKTAWNDSCGGGMAWKKDQLDYKNTPANAPAAIIAFRLYQRLHREEDREWGEKILKWNLDHLMDPDTCFIWDGMNRLGDGKVDYEWKFTYCQGVVIGAAMEYARITNNKEYLDLAGKVARRAVTELADADGIFPYEGPDDCGLFRGIYFRYVYELTQESSEYEDLKEIIKKNARVIAENGMNEDGLIGGDWRQKSEGTLDLAQHLSAVMTLEMAAKLGDS
;
A
#
# COMPACT_ATOMS: atom_id res chain seq x y z
N MET A 1 3.86 -22.65 -18.64
CA MET A 1 3.57 -21.60 -17.63
C MET A 1 2.45 -20.73 -18.21
N LYS A 2 1.46 -20.35 -17.41
CA LYS A 2 0.49 -19.32 -17.83
C LYS A 2 1.26 -17.99 -17.89
N LYS A 3 1.00 -17.16 -18.91
CA LYS A 3 1.56 -15.83 -18.94
C LYS A 3 1.05 -15.04 -17.72
N ILE A 4 1.92 -14.32 -17.05
CA ILE A 4 1.55 -13.58 -15.84
C ILE A 4 0.44 -12.57 -16.10
N GLU A 5 0.38 -11.97 -17.28
CA GLU A 5 -0.68 -11.09 -17.73
C GLU A 5 -2.07 -11.77 -17.74
N GLU A 6 -2.17 -13.04 -18.20
CA GLU A 6 -3.42 -13.80 -18.17
C GLU A 6 -3.89 -14.09 -16.74
N VAL A 7 -2.92 -14.26 -15.82
CA VAL A 7 -3.22 -14.46 -14.39
C VAL A 7 -3.70 -13.14 -13.76
N CYS A 8 -3.08 -12.01 -14.12
CA CYS A 8 -3.54 -10.69 -13.70
C CYS A 8 -4.97 -10.42 -14.15
N GLU A 9 -5.28 -10.68 -15.43
CA GLU A 9 -6.65 -10.50 -15.94
C GLU A 9 -7.67 -11.33 -15.17
N ARG A 10 -7.36 -12.59 -14.89
CA ARG A 10 -8.25 -13.44 -14.11
C ARG A 10 -8.43 -12.92 -12.67
N ALA A 11 -7.38 -12.45 -12.03
CA ALA A 11 -7.44 -11.89 -10.68
C ALA A 11 -8.25 -10.59 -10.65
N GLN A 12 -8.03 -9.69 -11.60
CA GLN A 12 -8.80 -8.44 -11.74
C GLN A 12 -10.29 -8.73 -12.08
N TYR A 13 -10.53 -9.74 -12.93
CA TYR A 13 -11.89 -10.17 -13.21
C TYR A 13 -12.59 -10.73 -11.97
N ALA A 14 -11.90 -11.53 -11.17
CA ALA A 14 -12.43 -12.07 -9.91
C ALA A 14 -12.68 -10.95 -8.88
N LEU A 15 -11.78 -9.96 -8.77
CA LEU A 15 -11.97 -8.78 -7.93
C LEU A 15 -13.30 -8.12 -8.23
N TRP A 16 -13.57 -7.80 -9.49
CA TRP A 16 -14.82 -7.14 -9.89
C TRP A 16 -16.05 -8.05 -9.75
N ASN A 17 -16.00 -9.28 -10.21
CA ASN A 17 -17.19 -10.13 -10.28
C ASN A 17 -17.56 -10.82 -8.97
N ARG A 18 -16.66 -10.86 -7.98
CA ARG A 18 -16.89 -11.55 -6.72
C ARG A 18 -17.04 -10.58 -5.54
N PHE A 19 -16.31 -9.47 -5.54
CA PHE A 19 -16.37 -8.51 -4.45
C PHE A 19 -17.23 -7.27 -4.76
N TRP A 20 -17.69 -7.07 -6.00
CA TRP A 20 -18.53 -5.93 -6.35
C TRP A 20 -20.01 -6.15 -5.97
N ASP A 21 -20.57 -5.24 -5.16
CA ASP A 21 -21.98 -5.18 -4.84
C ASP A 21 -22.70 -4.22 -5.80
N ASN A 22 -23.59 -4.77 -6.65
CA ASN A 22 -24.32 -3.96 -7.64
C ASN A 22 -25.43 -3.08 -7.02
N GLU A 23 -25.88 -3.37 -5.80
CA GLU A 23 -26.91 -2.57 -5.13
C GLU A 23 -26.29 -1.37 -4.42
N LYS A 24 -25.15 -1.60 -3.73
CA LYS A 24 -24.41 -0.55 -3.04
C LYS A 24 -23.45 0.23 -3.95
N GLU A 25 -23.15 -0.33 -5.12
CA GLU A 25 -22.16 0.21 -6.07
C GLU A 25 -20.79 0.47 -5.40
N VAL A 26 -20.27 -0.55 -4.70
CA VAL A 26 -18.98 -0.53 -3.98
C VAL A 26 -18.51 -1.97 -3.77
N PHE A 27 -17.23 -2.18 -3.57
CA PHE A 27 -16.74 -3.50 -3.18
C PHE A 27 -17.22 -3.88 -1.77
N VAL A 28 -17.41 -5.18 -1.54
CA VAL A 28 -17.64 -5.78 -0.22
C VAL A 28 -16.33 -6.26 0.37
N ASN A 29 -16.22 -6.29 1.70
CA ASN A 29 -14.96 -6.70 2.34
C ASN A 29 -14.72 -8.21 2.29
N HIS A 30 -15.76 -9.02 2.08
CA HIS A 30 -15.66 -10.48 2.12
C HIS A 30 -16.42 -11.13 0.96
N TYR A 31 -15.90 -12.22 0.46
CA TYR A 31 -16.61 -13.07 -0.49
C TYR A 31 -16.53 -14.55 -0.04
N PRO A 32 -17.67 -15.26 0.10
CA PRO A 32 -19.04 -14.72 0.06
C PRO A 32 -19.30 -13.66 1.14
N VAL A 33 -20.23 -12.75 0.86
CA VAL A 33 -20.60 -11.65 1.77
C VAL A 33 -21.01 -12.19 3.15
N LYS A 34 -20.53 -11.59 4.23
CA LYS A 34 -20.93 -11.89 5.60
C LYS A 34 -22.23 -11.14 5.94
N GLU A 35 -23.08 -11.72 6.81
CA GLU A 35 -24.36 -11.11 7.21
C GLU A 35 -24.18 -9.77 7.93
N GLU A 36 -23.12 -9.65 8.75
CA GLU A 36 -22.74 -8.40 9.42
C GLU A 36 -21.35 -7.98 8.92
N GLU A 37 -21.32 -7.01 8.03
CA GLU A 37 -20.09 -6.51 7.43
C GLU A 37 -19.86 -5.05 7.83
N SER A 38 -18.74 -4.77 8.51
CA SER A 38 -18.29 -3.41 8.76
C SER A 38 -17.53 -2.86 7.58
N TRP A 39 -17.69 -1.58 7.32
CA TRP A 39 -16.92 -0.87 6.31
C TRP A 39 -15.45 -0.76 6.74
N ILE A 40 -14.51 -1.21 5.88
CA ILE A 40 -13.06 -1.14 6.14
C ILE A 40 -12.44 -0.20 5.10
N TYR A 41 -12.38 1.06 5.43
CA TYR A 41 -12.04 2.18 4.57
C TYR A 41 -10.78 1.97 3.72
N TRP A 42 -9.66 1.59 4.33
CA TRP A 42 -8.37 1.54 3.64
C TRP A 42 -8.24 0.38 2.64
N TRP A 43 -9.03 -0.70 2.78
CA TRP A 43 -9.07 -1.75 1.77
C TRP A 43 -9.63 -1.21 0.45
N HIS A 44 -10.60 -0.31 0.51
CA HIS A 44 -11.19 0.33 -0.66
C HIS A 44 -10.25 1.33 -1.32
N ALA A 45 -9.40 2.01 -0.54
CA ALA A 45 -8.31 2.82 -1.08
C ALA A 45 -7.34 1.97 -1.94
N HIS A 46 -7.00 0.78 -1.48
CA HIS A 46 -6.17 -0.15 -2.26
C HIS A 46 -6.92 -0.83 -3.41
N ALA A 47 -8.23 -1.01 -3.33
CA ALA A 47 -9.04 -1.46 -4.46
C ALA A 47 -9.02 -0.43 -5.59
N LEU A 48 -9.18 0.86 -5.29
CA LEU A 48 -8.99 1.96 -6.24
C LEU A 48 -7.61 1.89 -6.91
N ASP A 49 -6.57 1.68 -6.12
CA ASP A 49 -5.19 1.62 -6.62
C ASP A 49 -4.94 0.39 -7.51
N ALA A 50 -5.56 -0.75 -7.18
CA ALA A 50 -5.51 -1.98 -7.99
C ALA A 50 -6.23 -1.83 -9.34
N LEU A 51 -7.36 -1.10 -9.38
CA LEU A 51 -8.05 -0.77 -10.63
C LEU A 51 -7.20 0.14 -11.54
N LEU A 52 -6.49 1.11 -10.96
CA LEU A 52 -5.52 1.92 -11.70
C LEU A 52 -4.36 1.07 -12.26
N ASP A 53 -3.93 0.04 -11.54
CA ASP A 53 -2.92 -0.90 -12.06
C ASP A 53 -3.42 -1.64 -13.31
N GLY A 54 -4.64 -2.14 -13.27
CA GLY A 54 -5.29 -2.77 -14.42
C GLY A 54 -5.35 -1.84 -15.64
N PHE A 55 -5.74 -0.57 -15.43
CA PHE A 55 -5.73 0.44 -16.49
C PHE A 55 -4.33 0.71 -17.04
N VAL A 56 -3.34 0.87 -16.17
CA VAL A 56 -1.96 1.14 -16.60
C VAL A 56 -1.41 0.01 -17.46
N ARG A 57 -1.71 -1.25 -17.12
CA ARG A 57 -1.28 -2.43 -17.86
C ARG A 57 -2.00 -2.58 -19.20
N THR A 58 -3.35 -2.42 -19.22
CA THR A 58 -4.17 -2.80 -20.39
C THR A 58 -4.56 -1.63 -21.27
N LYS A 59 -4.66 -0.41 -20.71
CA LYS A 59 -5.26 0.79 -21.31
C LYS A 59 -6.77 0.68 -21.58
N GLU A 60 -7.43 -0.34 -21.03
CA GLU A 60 -8.87 -0.54 -21.18
C GLU A 60 -9.65 0.40 -20.25
N THR A 61 -10.51 1.22 -20.83
CA THR A 61 -11.23 2.31 -20.13
C THR A 61 -12.20 1.82 -19.06
N TYR A 62 -12.69 0.58 -19.18
CA TYR A 62 -13.59 0.02 -18.17
C TYR A 62 -12.98 -0.03 -16.76
N TYR A 63 -11.63 -0.05 -16.65
CA TYR A 63 -10.98 0.06 -15.34
C TYR A 63 -11.17 1.44 -14.72
N LEU A 64 -11.17 2.51 -15.53
CA LEU A 64 -11.44 3.86 -15.04
C LEU A 64 -12.92 4.04 -14.68
N GLU A 65 -13.83 3.42 -15.43
CA GLU A 65 -15.27 3.42 -15.11
C GLU A 65 -15.52 2.71 -13.77
N ARG A 66 -14.84 1.59 -13.53
CA ARG A 66 -14.89 0.87 -12.25
C ARG A 66 -14.24 1.65 -11.11
N PHE A 67 -13.12 2.30 -11.38
CA PHE A 67 -12.47 3.19 -10.42
C PHE A 67 -13.44 4.31 -9.99
N GLU A 68 -14.13 4.93 -10.94
CA GLU A 68 -15.09 5.98 -10.65
C GLU A 68 -16.26 5.48 -9.80
N ALA A 69 -16.81 4.33 -10.14
CA ALA A 69 -17.89 3.72 -9.38
C ALA A 69 -17.47 3.41 -7.94
N GLU A 70 -16.27 2.83 -7.75
CA GLU A 70 -15.72 2.55 -6.41
C GLU A 70 -15.40 3.84 -5.64
N TYR A 71 -14.86 4.88 -6.31
CA TYR A 71 -14.60 6.18 -5.70
C TYR A 71 -15.87 6.82 -5.14
N GLU A 72 -16.94 6.86 -5.93
CA GLU A 72 -18.24 7.38 -5.50
C GLU A 72 -18.88 6.49 -4.42
N GLY A 73 -18.75 5.16 -4.54
CA GLY A 73 -19.21 4.20 -3.54
C GLY A 73 -18.52 4.39 -2.21
N ALA A 74 -17.19 4.44 -2.20
CA ALA A 74 -16.39 4.66 -1.01
C ALA A 74 -16.71 6.01 -0.32
N PHE A 75 -16.95 7.07 -1.12
CA PHE A 75 -17.37 8.37 -0.60
C PHE A 75 -18.73 8.27 0.10
N ARG A 76 -19.70 7.58 -0.49
CA ARG A 76 -21.04 7.39 0.10
C ARG A 76 -20.98 6.55 1.38
N GLU A 77 -20.28 5.41 1.35
CA GLU A 77 -20.16 4.51 2.52
C GLU A 77 -19.47 5.19 3.70
N ASN A 78 -18.51 6.08 3.44
CA ASN A 78 -17.86 6.89 4.47
C ASN A 78 -18.65 8.16 4.85
N GLY A 79 -19.95 8.19 4.59
CA GLY A 79 -20.83 9.28 5.04
C GLY A 79 -20.72 10.58 4.23
N GLY A 80 -20.31 10.53 2.97
CA GLY A 80 -20.19 11.68 2.07
C GLY A 80 -18.93 12.51 2.31
N THR A 81 -17.87 11.88 2.80
CA THR A 81 -16.56 12.49 3.01
C THR A 81 -15.45 11.45 2.88
N PHE A 82 -14.22 11.88 2.60
CA PHE A 82 -13.03 11.04 2.75
C PHE A 82 -12.27 11.31 4.05
N LEU A 83 -12.77 12.17 4.93
CA LEU A 83 -12.18 12.32 6.25
C LEU A 83 -12.58 11.15 7.14
N HIS A 84 -11.62 10.62 7.90
CA HIS A 84 -11.78 9.44 8.72
C HIS A 84 -11.15 9.62 10.10
N ASN A 85 -11.41 8.68 11.03
CA ASN A 85 -10.79 8.70 12.36
C ASN A 85 -9.32 8.27 12.31
N TRP A 86 -8.99 7.29 11.46
CA TRP A 86 -7.64 6.78 11.29
C TRP A 86 -6.87 7.61 10.24
N TYR A 87 -5.71 8.12 10.61
CA TYR A 87 -4.89 8.94 9.72
C TYR A 87 -4.26 8.12 8.60
N ASP A 88 -3.76 6.93 8.89
CA ASP A 88 -3.20 6.02 7.89
C ASP A 88 -4.23 5.61 6.83
N ASP A 89 -5.48 5.35 7.21
CA ASP A 89 -6.58 5.08 6.28
C ASP A 89 -6.73 6.22 5.25
N MET A 90 -6.76 7.46 5.74
CA MET A 90 -6.82 8.65 4.88
C MET A 90 -5.59 8.81 3.99
N GLU A 91 -4.43 8.38 4.47
CA GLU A 91 -3.18 8.41 3.71
C GLU A 91 -3.23 7.46 2.52
N TRP A 92 -3.74 6.25 2.69
CA TRP A 92 -3.92 5.30 1.59
C TRP A 92 -4.84 5.86 0.50
N MET A 93 -5.97 6.44 0.90
CA MET A 93 -6.88 7.10 -0.04
C MET A 93 -6.20 8.26 -0.77
N THR A 94 -5.47 9.10 -0.05
CA THR A 94 -4.77 10.23 -0.63
C THR A 94 -3.75 9.81 -1.67
N LEU A 95 -3.00 8.72 -1.42
CA LEU A 95 -2.04 8.14 -2.38
C LEU A 95 -2.73 7.64 -3.65
N ALA A 96 -3.88 6.96 -3.52
CA ALA A 96 -4.66 6.50 -4.66
C ALA A 96 -5.20 7.69 -5.49
N LEU A 97 -5.66 8.76 -4.84
CA LEU A 97 -6.15 9.97 -5.51
C LEU A 97 -5.04 10.75 -6.23
N ILE A 98 -3.85 10.89 -5.63
CA ILE A 98 -2.70 11.50 -6.32
C ILE A 98 -2.37 10.70 -7.60
N ARG A 99 -2.39 9.38 -7.50
CA ARG A 99 -2.13 8.51 -8.65
C ARG A 99 -3.25 8.59 -9.70
N ALA A 100 -4.51 8.70 -9.28
CA ALA A 100 -5.63 8.93 -10.20
C ALA A 100 -5.46 10.25 -10.98
N PHE A 101 -5.03 11.33 -10.30
CA PHE A 101 -4.69 12.58 -10.96
C PHE A 101 -3.57 12.41 -11.99
N ASP A 102 -2.49 11.69 -11.66
CA ASP A 102 -1.38 11.46 -12.58
C ASP A 102 -1.80 10.71 -13.85
N ILE A 103 -2.76 9.81 -13.73
CA ILE A 103 -3.23 8.96 -14.84
C ILE A 103 -4.27 9.67 -15.70
N THR A 104 -5.21 10.39 -15.07
CA THR A 104 -6.37 10.97 -15.75
C THR A 104 -6.23 12.45 -16.08
N GLY A 105 -5.42 13.19 -15.33
CA GLY A 105 -5.32 14.64 -15.38
C GLY A 105 -6.50 15.37 -14.74
N GLU A 106 -7.46 14.67 -14.13
CA GLU A 106 -8.65 15.25 -13.52
C GLU A 106 -8.32 15.94 -12.19
N LYS A 107 -8.47 17.26 -12.16
CA LYS A 107 -8.09 18.08 -11.00
C LYS A 107 -8.82 17.75 -9.71
N ARG A 108 -10.06 17.24 -9.79
CA ARG A 108 -10.85 16.88 -8.61
C ARG A 108 -10.11 15.90 -7.70
N TYR A 109 -9.30 14.97 -8.25
CA TYR A 109 -8.56 14.01 -7.46
C TYR A 109 -7.42 14.65 -6.66
N ILE A 110 -6.64 15.55 -7.29
CA ILE A 110 -5.57 16.25 -6.55
C ILE A 110 -6.14 17.28 -5.56
N GLU A 111 -7.26 17.92 -5.87
CA GLU A 111 -7.96 18.83 -4.96
C GLU A 111 -8.49 18.08 -3.73
N GLN A 112 -9.08 16.89 -3.94
CA GLN A 112 -9.52 16.03 -2.84
C GLN A 112 -8.33 15.51 -2.02
N ALA A 113 -7.23 15.10 -2.67
CA ALA A 113 -6.00 14.69 -1.99
C ALA A 113 -5.45 15.81 -1.09
N VAL A 114 -5.43 17.05 -1.57
CA VAL A 114 -5.02 18.22 -0.78
C VAL A 114 -5.97 18.47 0.39
N TYR A 115 -7.26 18.29 0.19
CA TYR A 115 -8.25 18.44 1.26
C TYR A 115 -8.01 17.44 2.40
N ILE A 116 -7.80 16.16 2.06
CA ILE A 116 -7.50 15.11 3.03
C ILE A 116 -6.12 15.36 3.69
N TRP A 117 -5.11 15.73 2.92
CA TRP A 117 -3.77 16.05 3.42
C TRP A 117 -3.77 17.15 4.49
N ASN A 118 -4.63 18.16 4.34
CA ASN A 118 -4.77 19.21 5.35
C ASN A 118 -5.30 18.67 6.70
N ASP A 119 -6.15 17.65 6.69
CA ASP A 119 -6.60 16.98 7.91
C ASP A 119 -5.51 16.05 8.48
N ILE A 120 -4.83 15.29 7.61
CA ILE A 120 -3.72 14.40 8.00
C ILE A 120 -2.61 15.18 8.74
N LYS A 121 -2.27 16.38 8.31
CA LYS A 121 -1.26 17.23 8.98
C LYS A 121 -1.58 17.50 10.46
N THR A 122 -2.86 17.41 10.87
CA THR A 122 -3.27 17.56 12.28
C THR A 122 -2.83 16.41 13.18
N ALA A 123 -2.40 15.27 12.60
CA ALA A 123 -1.89 14.13 13.35
C ALA A 123 -0.55 14.39 14.05
N TRP A 124 0.22 15.37 13.56
CA TRP A 124 1.51 15.68 14.15
C TRP A 124 1.35 16.30 15.54
N ASN A 125 2.03 15.74 16.53
CA ASN A 125 2.07 16.28 17.89
C ASN A 125 3.41 15.92 18.56
N ASP A 126 3.66 16.44 19.77
CA ASP A 126 4.95 16.33 20.46
C ASP A 126 5.13 15.01 21.24
N SER A 127 4.13 14.14 21.31
CA SER A 127 4.27 12.82 21.91
C SER A 127 5.35 12.01 21.18
N CYS A 128 6.16 11.27 21.93
CA CYS A 128 7.28 10.50 21.39
C CYS A 128 8.30 11.32 20.58
N GLY A 129 8.48 12.60 20.96
CA GLY A 129 9.42 13.51 20.28
C GLY A 129 8.96 13.98 18.91
N GLY A 130 7.67 13.81 18.57
CA GLY A 130 7.08 14.16 17.28
C GLY A 130 6.31 13.02 16.63
N GLY A 131 6.19 13.07 15.30
CA GLY A 131 5.53 12.02 14.49
C GLY A 131 4.03 12.18 14.36
N MET A 132 3.51 11.53 13.31
CA MET A 132 2.08 11.45 13.04
C MET A 132 1.43 10.45 14.00
N ALA A 133 0.29 10.81 14.57
CA ALA A 133 -0.53 9.89 15.36
C ALA A 133 -1.20 8.87 14.44
N TRP A 134 -1.49 7.68 14.95
CA TRP A 134 -2.22 6.65 14.21
C TRP A 134 -3.68 7.06 13.94
N LYS A 135 -4.37 7.57 14.97
CA LYS A 135 -5.78 7.97 14.86
C LYS A 135 -6.13 9.14 15.78
N LYS A 136 -7.24 9.80 15.49
CA LYS A 136 -7.68 11.04 16.16
C LYS A 136 -8.00 10.86 17.66
N ASP A 137 -8.38 9.67 18.08
CA ASP A 137 -8.69 9.32 19.47
C ASP A 137 -7.56 8.59 20.22
N GLN A 138 -6.37 8.45 19.56
CA GLN A 138 -5.15 7.89 20.15
C GLN A 138 -3.92 8.65 19.62
N LEU A 139 -3.76 9.89 20.10
CA LEU A 139 -2.75 10.82 19.58
C LEU A 139 -1.31 10.51 19.98
N ASP A 140 -1.11 9.68 20.99
CA ASP A 140 0.21 9.34 21.56
C ASP A 140 0.81 8.03 21.03
N TYR A 141 0.03 7.19 20.32
CA TYR A 141 0.57 6.06 19.54
C TYR A 141 1.08 6.52 18.20
N LYS A 142 2.32 6.19 17.90
CA LYS A 142 3.02 6.55 16.66
C LYS A 142 3.45 5.29 15.92
N ASN A 143 3.12 5.21 14.64
CA ASN A 143 3.47 4.02 13.85
C ASN A 143 3.95 4.38 12.45
N THR A 144 4.70 3.47 11.85
CA THR A 144 5.22 3.61 10.48
C THR A 144 4.10 3.79 9.45
N PRO A 145 2.96 3.04 9.53
CA PRO A 145 1.85 3.21 8.59
C PRO A 145 1.18 4.58 8.56
N ALA A 146 1.28 5.37 9.64
CA ALA A 146 0.79 6.75 9.69
C ALA A 146 1.89 7.79 9.45
N ASN A 147 3.15 7.41 9.35
CA ASN A 147 4.26 8.33 9.14
C ASN A 147 4.85 8.23 7.73
N ALA A 148 5.25 7.05 7.29
CA ALA A 148 5.91 6.91 6.01
C ALA A 148 4.98 7.22 4.81
N PRO A 149 3.70 6.78 4.76
CA PRO A 149 2.77 7.21 3.72
C PRO A 149 2.50 8.71 3.71
N ALA A 150 2.39 9.35 4.90
CA ALA A 150 2.28 10.81 5.01
C ALA A 150 3.48 11.52 4.38
N ALA A 151 4.70 11.01 4.59
CA ALA A 151 5.89 11.55 3.93
C ALA A 151 5.84 11.36 2.41
N ILE A 152 5.39 10.20 1.91
CA ILE A 152 5.19 9.96 0.47
C ILE A 152 4.20 10.97 -0.12
N ILE A 153 3.05 11.18 0.54
CA ILE A 153 2.04 12.15 0.13
C ILE A 153 2.65 13.54 0.02
N ALA A 154 3.33 13.98 1.06
CA ALA A 154 3.95 15.29 1.13
C ALA A 154 4.93 15.51 -0.04
N PHE A 155 5.83 14.56 -0.29
CA PHE A 155 6.78 14.64 -1.40
C PHE A 155 6.09 14.59 -2.77
N ARG A 156 5.09 13.74 -2.95
CA ARG A 156 4.32 13.65 -4.20
C ARG A 156 3.50 14.90 -4.46
N LEU A 157 2.94 15.54 -3.44
CA LEU A 157 2.26 16.83 -3.57
C LEU A 157 3.25 17.96 -3.91
N TYR A 158 4.42 17.99 -3.28
CA TYR A 158 5.47 18.94 -3.63
C TYR A 158 5.87 18.85 -5.10
N GLN A 159 6.10 17.64 -5.61
CA GLN A 159 6.48 17.43 -7.02
C GLN A 159 5.44 17.95 -8.01
N ARG A 160 4.15 17.95 -7.65
CA ARG A 160 3.03 18.34 -8.53
C ARG A 160 2.59 19.79 -8.36
N LEU A 161 2.65 20.29 -7.14
CA LEU A 161 2.10 21.58 -6.76
C LEU A 161 3.18 22.63 -6.41
N HIS A 162 4.44 22.19 -6.28
CA HIS A 162 5.60 23.02 -5.94
C HIS A 162 5.44 23.87 -4.66
N ARG A 163 4.69 23.35 -3.68
CA ARG A 163 4.50 24.00 -2.38
C ARG A 163 5.62 23.56 -1.43
N GLU A 164 6.50 24.47 -1.08
CA GLU A 164 7.66 24.20 -0.23
C GLU A 164 7.29 23.63 1.14
N GLU A 165 6.14 24.05 1.68
CA GLU A 165 5.58 23.50 2.92
C GLU A 165 5.41 21.97 2.86
N ASP A 166 4.99 21.41 1.72
CA ASP A 166 4.81 19.97 1.59
C ASP A 166 6.18 19.25 1.64
N ARG A 167 7.22 19.80 1.03
CA ARG A 167 8.58 19.26 1.12
C ARG A 167 9.07 19.23 2.58
N GLU A 168 8.90 20.35 3.29
CA GLU A 168 9.30 20.47 4.70
C GLU A 168 8.55 19.47 5.60
N TRP A 169 7.25 19.25 5.35
CA TRP A 169 6.48 18.23 6.04
C TRP A 169 7.02 16.83 5.77
N GLY A 170 7.28 16.48 4.49
CA GLY A 170 7.82 15.18 4.13
C GLY A 170 9.17 14.90 4.80
N GLU A 171 10.09 15.86 4.77
CA GLU A 171 11.40 15.77 5.44
C GLU A 171 11.26 15.53 6.95
N LYS A 172 10.43 16.34 7.59
CA LYS A 172 10.18 16.25 9.03
C LYS A 172 9.61 14.90 9.44
N ILE A 173 8.62 14.39 8.70
CA ILE A 173 7.96 13.13 9.00
C ILE A 173 8.89 11.95 8.74
N LEU A 174 9.55 11.91 7.57
CA LEU A 174 10.49 10.84 7.23
C LEU A 174 11.63 10.76 8.24
N LYS A 175 12.22 11.92 8.60
CA LYS A 175 13.28 11.97 9.60
C LYS A 175 12.82 11.37 10.93
N TRP A 176 11.65 11.76 11.42
CA TRP A 176 11.12 11.21 12.67
C TRP A 176 10.94 9.68 12.58
N ASN A 177 10.39 9.17 11.49
CA ASN A 177 10.19 7.73 11.31
C ASN A 177 11.53 6.96 11.34
N LEU A 178 12.53 7.45 10.62
CA LEU A 178 13.85 6.83 10.57
C LEU A 178 14.57 6.91 11.93
N ASP A 179 14.46 8.03 12.64
CA ASP A 179 15.13 8.21 13.95
C ASP A 179 14.52 7.33 15.05
N HIS A 180 13.23 6.95 14.97
CA HIS A 180 12.51 6.29 16.06
C HIS A 180 12.07 4.85 15.75
N LEU A 181 11.81 4.52 14.48
CA LEU A 181 11.23 3.24 14.07
C LEU A 181 12.10 2.44 13.10
N MET A 182 13.32 2.89 12.82
CA MET A 182 14.30 2.10 12.04
C MET A 182 15.37 1.56 12.98
N ASP A 183 15.70 0.29 12.82
CA ASP A 183 16.88 -0.33 13.46
C ASP A 183 18.16 0.24 12.80
N PRO A 184 19.04 0.91 13.56
CA PRO A 184 20.19 1.61 12.99
C PRO A 184 21.26 0.67 12.43
N ASP A 185 21.32 -0.58 12.92
CA ASP A 185 22.33 -1.55 12.51
C ASP A 185 21.90 -2.35 11.27
N THR A 186 20.60 -2.63 11.17
CA THR A 186 20.06 -3.54 10.15
C THR A 186 19.19 -2.86 9.11
N CYS A 187 18.75 -1.63 9.37
CA CYS A 187 17.75 -0.89 8.59
C CYS A 187 16.36 -1.56 8.56
N PHE A 188 16.06 -2.47 9.49
CA PHE A 188 14.70 -3.02 9.61
C PHE A 188 13.75 -1.96 10.17
N ILE A 189 12.53 -1.90 9.66
CA ILE A 189 11.52 -0.92 10.07
C ILE A 189 10.51 -1.56 11.01
N TRP A 190 10.38 -1.00 12.21
CA TRP A 190 9.39 -1.41 13.21
C TRP A 190 8.03 -0.81 12.92
N ASP A 191 6.97 -1.51 13.36
CA ASP A 191 5.60 -1.04 13.15
C ASP A 191 5.30 0.25 13.90
N GLY A 192 5.55 0.30 15.20
CA GLY A 192 5.20 1.47 15.99
C GLY A 192 5.82 1.52 17.36
N MET A 193 5.49 2.59 18.09
CA MET A 193 5.95 2.81 19.46
C MET A 193 4.86 3.45 20.33
N ASN A 194 4.96 3.21 21.64
CA ASN A 194 4.05 3.76 22.65
C ASN A 194 2.60 3.26 22.57
N ARG A 195 2.37 2.11 21.94
CA ARG A 195 1.02 1.53 21.78
C ARG A 195 0.30 1.31 23.11
N LEU A 196 1.03 0.99 24.16
CA LEU A 196 0.53 0.75 25.52
C LEU A 196 0.78 1.95 26.45
N GLY A 197 1.19 3.11 25.95
CA GLY A 197 1.51 4.29 26.78
C GLY A 197 2.82 4.16 27.57
N ASP A 198 3.72 3.26 27.19
CA ASP A 198 4.96 2.93 27.91
C ASP A 198 6.23 3.44 27.19
N GLY A 199 6.07 4.12 26.06
CA GLY A 199 7.16 4.69 25.27
C GLY A 199 8.01 3.69 24.50
N LYS A 200 7.65 2.40 24.50
CA LYS A 200 8.45 1.34 23.86
C LYS A 200 8.08 1.13 22.41
N VAL A 201 9.09 0.67 21.65
CA VAL A 201 8.90 0.17 20.27
C VAL A 201 8.32 -1.24 20.33
N ASP A 202 7.38 -1.53 19.43
CA ASP A 202 6.72 -2.84 19.28
C ASP A 202 7.64 -3.81 18.48
N TYR A 203 8.74 -4.28 19.04
CA TYR A 203 9.76 -5.11 18.38
C TYR A 203 9.25 -6.46 17.89
N GLU A 204 8.13 -6.95 18.42
CA GLU A 204 7.53 -8.23 18.02
C GLU A 204 6.63 -8.07 16.77
N TRP A 205 6.30 -6.84 16.40
CA TRP A 205 5.48 -6.53 15.23
C TRP A 205 6.34 -6.25 14.00
N LYS A 206 6.52 -7.31 13.22
CA LYS A 206 7.39 -7.32 12.03
C LYS A 206 6.53 -7.53 10.78
N PHE A 207 6.28 -6.48 10.04
CA PHE A 207 5.39 -6.49 8.89
C PHE A 207 6.05 -5.98 7.61
N THR A 208 5.62 -6.54 6.48
CA THR A 208 6.15 -6.20 5.16
C THR A 208 5.77 -4.80 4.73
N TYR A 209 4.55 -4.34 5.02
CA TYR A 209 4.08 -3.03 4.57
C TYR A 209 4.87 -1.87 5.18
N CYS A 210 5.33 -1.99 6.43
CA CYS A 210 6.20 -1.00 7.06
C CYS A 210 7.50 -0.80 6.27
N GLN A 211 8.10 -1.89 5.81
CA GLN A 211 9.28 -1.84 4.95
C GLN A 211 8.94 -1.15 3.62
N GLY A 212 7.82 -1.55 3.01
CA GLY A 212 7.35 -1.01 1.73
C GLY A 212 7.18 0.51 1.75
N VAL A 213 6.46 1.05 2.72
CA VAL A 213 6.20 2.49 2.78
C VAL A 213 7.45 3.33 3.05
N VAL A 214 8.40 2.82 3.84
CA VAL A 214 9.68 3.53 4.05
C VAL A 214 10.55 3.48 2.79
N ILE A 215 10.54 2.37 2.04
CA ILE A 215 11.16 2.31 0.69
C ILE A 215 10.58 3.42 -0.18
N GLY A 216 9.24 3.55 -0.24
CA GLY A 216 8.56 4.60 -0.99
C GLY A 216 8.95 6.01 -0.57
N ALA A 217 8.92 6.30 0.74
CA ALA A 217 9.26 7.63 1.27
C ALA A 217 10.73 8.01 1.00
N ALA A 218 11.66 7.06 1.18
CA ALA A 218 13.07 7.29 0.90
C ALA A 218 13.32 7.53 -0.61
N MET A 219 12.66 6.80 -1.50
CA MET A 219 12.75 7.03 -2.94
C MET A 219 12.22 8.41 -3.34
N GLU A 220 11.03 8.80 -2.85
CA GLU A 220 10.47 10.11 -3.18
C GLU A 220 11.39 11.24 -2.70
N TYR A 221 11.99 11.10 -1.53
CA TYR A 221 12.95 12.06 -1.03
C TYR A 221 14.24 12.09 -1.86
N ALA A 222 14.75 10.93 -2.26
CA ALA A 222 15.91 10.84 -3.16
C ALA A 222 15.64 11.54 -4.51
N ARG A 223 14.44 11.37 -5.08
CA ARG A 223 14.02 12.02 -6.34
C ARG A 223 14.02 13.55 -6.23
N ILE A 224 13.54 14.09 -5.11
CA ILE A 224 13.45 15.54 -4.88
C ILE A 224 14.83 16.17 -4.62
N THR A 225 15.67 15.49 -3.83
CA THR A 225 16.94 16.03 -3.37
C THR A 225 18.13 15.62 -4.23
N ASN A 226 17.93 14.65 -5.12
CA ASN A 226 19.01 13.96 -5.85
C ASN A 226 20.06 13.34 -4.91
N ASN A 227 19.65 12.95 -3.68
CA ASN A 227 20.51 12.33 -2.69
C ASN A 227 20.44 10.81 -2.78
N LYS A 228 21.48 10.18 -3.32
CA LYS A 228 21.59 8.74 -3.49
C LYS A 228 21.59 7.95 -2.17
N GLU A 229 21.97 8.54 -1.04
CA GLU A 229 21.99 7.84 0.24
C GLU A 229 20.61 7.33 0.64
N TYR A 230 19.54 8.06 0.29
CA TYR A 230 18.16 7.62 0.53
C TYR A 230 17.71 6.52 -0.44
N LEU A 231 18.24 6.49 -1.66
CA LEU A 231 18.02 5.38 -2.59
C LEU A 231 18.74 4.11 -2.09
N ASP A 232 19.97 4.26 -1.61
CA ASP A 232 20.74 3.18 -0.99
C ASP A 232 20.04 2.65 0.26
N LEU A 233 19.47 3.54 1.09
CA LEU A 233 18.65 3.18 2.25
C LEU A 233 17.45 2.34 1.83
N ALA A 234 16.70 2.78 0.82
CA ALA A 234 15.55 2.04 0.28
C ALA A 234 15.95 0.62 -0.14
N GLY A 235 17.09 0.47 -0.82
CA GLY A 235 17.63 -0.83 -1.20
C GLY A 235 18.03 -1.71 -0.01
N LYS A 236 18.60 -1.12 1.06
CA LYS A 236 18.94 -1.85 2.30
C LYS A 236 17.67 -2.33 3.01
N VAL A 237 16.66 -1.46 3.15
CA VAL A 237 15.37 -1.83 3.76
C VAL A 237 14.71 -2.96 2.98
N ALA A 238 14.68 -2.86 1.63
CA ALA A 238 14.09 -3.90 0.78
C ALA A 238 14.76 -5.27 0.95
N ARG A 239 16.10 -5.32 0.93
CA ARG A 239 16.85 -6.56 1.11
C ARG A 239 16.78 -7.08 2.55
N ARG A 240 16.71 -6.18 3.53
CA ARG A 240 16.50 -6.56 4.93
C ARG A 240 15.14 -7.22 5.13
N ALA A 241 14.08 -6.72 4.51
CA ALA A 241 12.77 -7.35 4.53
C ALA A 241 12.81 -8.79 3.98
N VAL A 242 13.49 -9.01 2.85
CA VAL A 242 13.68 -10.38 2.31
C VAL A 242 14.37 -11.27 3.31
N THR A 243 15.43 -10.79 3.96
CA THR A 243 16.21 -11.59 4.93
C THR A 243 15.42 -11.95 6.20
N GLU A 244 14.58 -11.02 6.69
CA GLU A 244 13.87 -11.17 7.96
C GLU A 244 12.49 -11.79 7.85
N LEU A 245 11.80 -11.55 6.73
CA LEU A 245 10.37 -11.83 6.60
C LEU A 245 10.06 -12.90 5.55
N ALA A 246 10.92 -13.10 4.56
CA ALA A 246 10.73 -14.16 3.57
C ALA A 246 11.32 -15.50 4.07
N ASP A 247 10.81 -16.59 3.54
CA ASP A 247 11.38 -17.91 3.79
C ASP A 247 12.66 -18.17 2.95
N ALA A 248 13.22 -19.36 3.09
CA ALA A 248 14.47 -19.73 2.41
C ALA A 248 14.37 -19.68 0.86
N ASP A 249 13.18 -19.75 0.30
CA ASP A 249 12.91 -19.64 -1.13
C ASP A 249 12.68 -18.19 -1.57
N GLY A 250 12.67 -17.24 -0.65
CA GLY A 250 12.37 -15.83 -0.89
C GLY A 250 10.86 -15.54 -1.07
N ILE A 251 10.01 -16.42 -0.55
CA ILE A 251 8.55 -16.27 -0.58
C ILE A 251 8.10 -15.68 0.76
N PHE A 252 7.35 -14.59 0.69
CA PHE A 252 6.80 -13.98 1.89
C PHE A 252 5.58 -14.78 2.39
N PRO A 253 5.60 -15.26 3.64
CA PRO A 253 4.50 -16.02 4.22
C PRO A 253 3.27 -15.12 4.43
N TYR A 254 2.13 -15.75 4.65
CA TYR A 254 0.92 -15.04 5.06
C TYR A 254 1.09 -14.41 6.44
N GLU A 255 0.89 -13.11 6.53
CA GLU A 255 1.13 -12.34 7.77
C GLU A 255 -0.05 -12.37 8.74
N GLY A 256 -1.21 -12.84 8.31
CA GLY A 256 -2.40 -12.95 9.16
C GLY A 256 -3.70 -12.52 8.46
N PRO A 257 -4.85 -12.76 9.09
CA PRO A 257 -6.15 -12.36 8.58
C PRO A 257 -6.38 -10.84 8.68
N ASP A 258 -7.53 -10.41 8.24
CA ASP A 258 -7.99 -9.02 8.28
C ASP A 258 -6.98 -8.08 7.62
N ASP A 259 -6.56 -7.03 8.28
CA ASP A 259 -5.63 -6.02 7.78
C ASP A 259 -4.30 -6.60 7.29
N CYS A 260 -3.77 -7.60 7.97
CA CYS A 260 -2.51 -8.24 7.61
C CYS A 260 -2.55 -8.91 6.22
N GLY A 261 -3.74 -9.23 5.73
CA GLY A 261 -3.94 -9.79 4.39
C GLY A 261 -3.40 -8.92 3.26
N LEU A 262 -3.36 -7.60 3.44
CA LEU A 262 -2.98 -6.63 2.42
C LEU A 262 -1.48 -6.28 2.39
N PHE A 263 -0.76 -6.50 3.48
CA PHE A 263 0.58 -5.94 3.72
C PHE A 263 1.62 -6.26 2.65
N ARG A 264 1.69 -7.50 2.18
CA ARG A 264 2.66 -7.92 1.16
C ARG A 264 2.50 -7.20 -0.17
N GLY A 265 1.25 -6.95 -0.59
CA GLY A 265 0.95 -6.21 -1.82
C GLY A 265 1.52 -4.79 -1.79
N ILE A 266 1.45 -4.13 -0.63
CA ILE A 266 2.03 -2.80 -0.42
C ILE A 266 3.56 -2.86 -0.52
N TYR A 267 4.19 -3.84 0.11
CA TYR A 267 5.65 -4.04 0.00
C TYR A 267 6.07 -4.20 -1.46
N PHE A 268 5.44 -5.10 -2.21
CA PHE A 268 5.81 -5.36 -3.61
C PHE A 268 5.56 -4.17 -4.53
N ARG A 269 4.57 -3.33 -4.25
CA ARG A 269 4.38 -2.08 -4.99
C ARG A 269 5.61 -1.18 -4.90
N TYR A 270 6.10 -0.91 -3.70
CA TYR A 270 7.25 -0.01 -3.51
C TYR A 270 8.58 -0.67 -3.90
N VAL A 271 8.71 -1.98 -3.73
CA VAL A 271 9.88 -2.70 -4.27
C VAL A 271 9.92 -2.63 -5.79
N TYR A 272 8.77 -2.78 -6.48
CA TYR A 272 8.70 -2.57 -7.92
C TYR A 272 9.15 -1.16 -8.30
N GLU A 273 8.61 -0.12 -7.66
CA GLU A 273 9.02 1.27 -7.93
C GLU A 273 10.53 1.44 -7.75
N LEU A 274 11.12 0.88 -6.69
CA LEU A 274 12.57 0.91 -6.45
C LEU A 274 13.37 0.26 -7.60
N THR A 275 12.88 -0.86 -8.13
CA THR A 275 13.57 -1.53 -9.25
C THR A 275 13.58 -0.72 -10.55
N GLN A 276 12.77 0.34 -10.64
CA GLN A 276 12.78 1.25 -11.80
C GLN A 276 13.81 2.38 -11.66
N GLU A 277 14.35 2.62 -10.44
CA GLU A 277 15.33 3.68 -10.19
C GLU A 277 16.75 3.33 -10.65
N SER A 278 17.14 2.06 -10.53
CA SER A 278 18.49 1.63 -10.87
C SER A 278 18.56 0.12 -11.16
N SER A 279 19.47 -0.26 -12.05
CA SER A 279 19.83 -1.67 -12.30
C SER A 279 20.50 -2.36 -11.09
N GLU A 280 20.91 -1.60 -10.08
CA GLU A 280 21.44 -2.15 -8.81
C GLU A 280 20.41 -2.96 -8.02
N TYR A 281 19.12 -2.82 -8.36
CA TYR A 281 17.99 -3.51 -7.69
C TYR A 281 17.41 -4.65 -8.54
N GLU A 282 18.17 -5.17 -9.53
CA GLU A 282 17.73 -6.27 -10.41
C GLU A 282 17.40 -7.56 -9.62
N ASP A 283 18.15 -7.82 -8.54
CA ASP A 283 17.89 -8.93 -7.62
C ASP A 283 16.49 -8.89 -7.00
N LEU A 284 15.95 -7.71 -6.73
CA LEU A 284 14.61 -7.53 -6.17
C LEU A 284 13.50 -7.83 -7.20
N LYS A 285 13.75 -7.65 -8.50
CA LYS A 285 12.80 -8.05 -9.55
C LYS A 285 12.54 -9.57 -9.49
N GLU A 286 13.57 -10.37 -9.26
CA GLU A 286 13.42 -11.82 -9.14
C GLU A 286 12.58 -12.20 -7.92
N ILE A 287 12.65 -11.45 -6.81
CA ILE A 287 11.80 -11.67 -5.64
C ILE A 287 10.32 -11.41 -5.98
N ILE A 288 10.00 -10.31 -6.68
CA ILE A 288 8.65 -10.04 -7.16
C ILE A 288 8.15 -11.18 -8.06
N LYS A 289 8.94 -11.57 -9.08
CA LYS A 289 8.59 -12.64 -10.02
C LYS A 289 8.38 -13.98 -9.34
N LYS A 290 9.21 -14.34 -8.36
CA LYS A 290 9.07 -15.59 -7.59
C LYS A 290 7.74 -15.63 -6.83
N ASN A 291 7.39 -14.57 -6.11
CA ASN A 291 6.14 -14.51 -5.36
C ASN A 291 4.92 -14.54 -6.29
N ALA A 292 4.95 -13.78 -7.40
CA ALA A 292 3.90 -13.81 -8.41
C ALA A 292 3.74 -15.19 -9.07
N ARG A 293 4.83 -15.92 -9.28
CA ARG A 293 4.80 -17.29 -9.82
C ARG A 293 4.12 -18.24 -8.85
N VAL A 294 4.41 -18.17 -7.57
CA VAL A 294 3.73 -18.98 -6.55
C VAL A 294 2.23 -18.70 -6.52
N ILE A 295 1.83 -17.43 -6.58
CA ILE A 295 0.41 -17.05 -6.72
C ILE A 295 -0.21 -17.71 -7.96
N ALA A 296 0.43 -17.60 -9.11
CA ALA A 296 -0.10 -18.07 -10.38
C ALA A 296 -0.23 -19.61 -10.47
N GLU A 297 0.71 -20.33 -9.89
CA GLU A 297 0.79 -21.80 -9.93
C GLU A 297 -0.03 -22.46 -8.83
N ASN A 298 -0.05 -21.88 -7.62
CA ASN A 298 -0.60 -22.54 -6.43
C ASN A 298 -1.75 -21.77 -5.77
N GLY A 299 -1.71 -20.43 -5.74
CA GLY A 299 -2.61 -19.60 -4.92
C GLY A 299 -3.97 -19.33 -5.55
N MET A 300 -4.04 -19.25 -6.88
CA MET A 300 -5.28 -18.92 -7.58
C MET A 300 -6.20 -20.11 -7.71
N ASN A 301 -7.43 -20.02 -7.27
CA ASN A 301 -8.46 -21.03 -7.46
C ASN A 301 -9.11 -20.97 -8.87
N GLU A 302 -10.12 -21.82 -9.12
CA GLU A 302 -10.79 -21.90 -10.42
C GLU A 302 -11.59 -20.64 -10.78
N ASP A 303 -12.09 -19.94 -9.76
CA ASP A 303 -12.82 -18.67 -9.90
C ASP A 303 -11.90 -17.44 -10.06
N GLY A 304 -10.58 -17.62 -10.00
CA GLY A 304 -9.59 -16.53 -10.08
C GLY A 304 -9.32 -15.85 -8.74
N LEU A 305 -9.91 -16.34 -7.65
CA LEU A 305 -9.73 -15.79 -6.30
C LEU A 305 -8.42 -16.31 -5.68
N ILE A 306 -7.80 -15.45 -4.86
CA ILE A 306 -6.52 -15.72 -4.21
C ILE A 306 -6.65 -15.29 -2.74
N GLY A 307 -6.33 -16.21 -1.84
CA GLY A 307 -6.34 -15.95 -0.40
C GLY A 307 -4.99 -15.54 0.16
N GLY A 308 -4.90 -15.56 1.50
CA GLY A 308 -3.71 -15.11 2.22
C GLY A 308 -2.50 -16.02 2.03
N ASP A 309 -2.66 -17.35 2.03
CA ASP A 309 -1.56 -18.26 1.75
C ASP A 309 -1.42 -18.51 0.24
N TRP A 310 -0.40 -17.90 -0.37
CA TRP A 310 -0.16 -18.01 -1.81
C TRP A 310 0.33 -19.39 -2.29
N ARG A 311 0.69 -20.28 -1.36
CA ARG A 311 1.16 -21.64 -1.70
C ARG A 311 0.04 -22.64 -1.88
N GLN A 312 -1.19 -22.26 -1.57
CA GLN A 312 -2.36 -23.12 -1.70
C GLN A 312 -3.61 -22.34 -2.11
N LYS A 313 -4.51 -23.02 -2.79
CA LYS A 313 -5.82 -22.46 -3.14
C LYS A 313 -6.63 -22.26 -1.87
N SER A 314 -7.23 -21.10 -1.75
CA SER A 314 -8.11 -20.80 -0.62
C SER A 314 -9.48 -21.43 -0.79
N GLU A 315 -10.04 -21.89 0.32
CA GLU A 315 -11.40 -22.39 0.45
C GLU A 315 -12.17 -21.53 1.46
N GLY A 316 -13.48 -21.41 1.28
CA GLY A 316 -14.34 -20.65 2.19
C GLY A 316 -14.36 -19.14 1.93
N THR A 317 -14.56 -18.38 2.99
CA THR A 317 -14.65 -16.90 2.91
C THR A 317 -13.27 -16.29 2.75
N LEU A 318 -13.16 -15.36 1.81
CA LEU A 318 -11.95 -14.61 1.53
C LEU A 318 -12.16 -13.12 1.86
N ASP A 319 -11.13 -12.51 2.39
CA ASP A 319 -11.08 -11.08 2.62
C ASP A 319 -10.65 -10.35 1.34
N LEU A 320 -11.26 -9.21 1.05
CA LEU A 320 -10.87 -8.32 -0.04
C LEU A 320 -9.36 -7.98 0.05
N ALA A 321 -8.86 -7.72 1.26
CA ALA A 321 -7.46 -7.42 1.53
C ALA A 321 -6.50 -8.51 1.02
N GLN A 322 -6.82 -9.78 1.26
CA GLN A 322 -6.00 -10.91 0.82
C GLN A 322 -5.92 -10.97 -0.71
N HIS A 323 -7.07 -10.82 -1.37
CA HIS A 323 -7.14 -10.85 -2.83
C HIS A 323 -6.44 -9.65 -3.46
N LEU A 324 -6.63 -8.45 -2.92
CA LEU A 324 -5.94 -7.22 -3.36
C LEU A 324 -4.42 -7.33 -3.26
N SER A 325 -3.91 -7.90 -2.16
CA SER A 325 -2.47 -8.12 -1.98
C SER A 325 -1.87 -8.95 -3.12
N ALA A 326 -2.58 -10.01 -3.52
CA ALA A 326 -2.16 -10.85 -4.63
C ALA A 326 -2.29 -10.13 -5.98
N VAL A 327 -3.40 -9.39 -6.22
CA VAL A 327 -3.59 -8.58 -7.44
C VAL A 327 -2.46 -7.58 -7.60
N MET A 328 -2.15 -6.81 -6.54
CA MET A 328 -1.05 -5.83 -6.56
C MET A 328 0.29 -6.50 -6.91
N THR A 329 0.60 -7.64 -6.29
CA THR A 329 1.86 -8.38 -6.55
C THR A 329 1.94 -8.88 -8.00
N LEU A 330 0.85 -9.42 -8.53
CA LEU A 330 0.75 -9.89 -9.92
C LEU A 330 0.90 -8.73 -10.91
N GLU A 331 0.25 -7.59 -10.66
CA GLU A 331 0.36 -6.40 -11.52
C GLU A 331 1.79 -5.85 -11.54
N MET A 332 2.51 -5.85 -10.42
CA MET A 332 3.92 -5.46 -10.39
C MET A 332 4.79 -6.42 -11.18
N ALA A 333 4.55 -7.72 -11.08
CA ALA A 333 5.27 -8.72 -11.86
C ALA A 333 4.98 -8.61 -13.36
N ALA A 334 3.73 -8.36 -13.77
CA ALA A 334 3.36 -8.15 -15.17
C ALA A 334 4.08 -6.95 -15.80
N LYS A 335 4.24 -5.85 -15.04
CA LYS A 335 5.00 -4.66 -15.49
C LYS A 335 6.49 -4.94 -15.69
N LEU A 336 7.05 -5.95 -15.03
CA LEU A 336 8.46 -6.38 -15.24
C LEU A 336 8.64 -7.20 -16.51
N GLY A 337 7.55 -7.73 -17.05
CA GLY A 337 7.58 -8.58 -18.25
C GLY A 337 8.09 -10.00 -17.98
N ASP A 338 7.75 -10.90 -18.89
CA ASP A 338 8.32 -12.24 -18.95
C ASP A 338 9.77 -12.15 -19.50
N SER A 339 10.76 -12.30 -18.64
CA SER A 339 12.17 -12.46 -19.05
C SER A 339 12.57 -13.92 -18.97
#